data_98dbf0abc27ee78f00aee5292c9b692b
#
_entry.id   98dbf0abc27ee78f00aee5292c9b692b
#
_cell.length_a   1.000
_cell.length_b   1.000
_cell.length_c   1.000
_cell.angle_alpha   90.00
_cell.angle_beta   90.00
_cell.angle_gamma   90.00
#
_symmetry.space_group_name_H-M   'P 1'
#
loop_
_entity.id
_entity.type
_entity.pdbx_description
1 polymer ?
#
loop_
_entity_poly.entity_id
_entity_poly.type
_entity_poly.pdbx_seq_one_letter_code
_entity_poly.pdbx_strand_id
1 'polypeptide(L)'
;MAQIRLKNFRKYESLDSLNLNNINIFVGKNNAGKSTVVKAIMLALDNIRSLRWKDVTSKEGMQSILISPKPLFRFDANGFHNLHIGTFERAKCNWLDDRRIVIALEYNGVEFEITIAGLMGDGQVSMPIEKLKISVPFHSNYEFDFSKNTMTFSLGEKLANDPSSETQKAMWWTNDEIAMAEKDVEEAAASGDALKVAEIQQNLQKLISRRKALQSELKQLEKKGEIAHATFDLSYFHESVGENILVQYIKTFIMIADTPITMKKNAKGYSDHVSKVQYLDENRKVIAEAADKLEKVLSNIFVDYIPAHAATQKLILSVDDKQDINSRIVHEYFQENILPGESADRFMKKWLKEFEIGEEIYVKPLDGEGYYVKVDTEDDKVHLADMGMGSIQLVILLMRLTTIGHRSESSLQPWWIIVEEPEQNLHPMLQSKLADLFEDFTQTFCDPYTHTLIVETHSEYLIRRTQIMAAEFVEDCGEDMMDEMIPFRVFYFPTEKGRQPYDMQYLPNGMFANKFDPGFFDEAGRMHMEILKKSKKG
;
A
#
# COMPACT_ATOMS: atom_id res chain seq x y z
N MET A 1 6.17 -2.10 -5.39
CA MET A 1 4.78 -2.17 -5.90
C MET A 1 3.96 -2.86 -4.83
N ALA A 2 2.75 -2.41 -4.59
CA ALA A 2 1.87 -3.07 -3.65
C ALA A 2 0.97 -4.07 -4.40
N GLN A 3 0.57 -5.16 -3.73
CA GLN A 3 -0.24 -6.21 -4.34
C GLN A 3 -1.35 -6.62 -3.39
N ILE A 4 -2.55 -6.89 -3.91
CA ILE A 4 -3.65 -7.46 -3.14
C ILE A 4 -4.21 -8.71 -3.80
N ARG A 5 -4.49 -9.74 -2.98
CA ARG A 5 -5.19 -10.98 -3.35
C ARG A 5 -6.27 -11.29 -2.31
N LEU A 6 -7.41 -11.80 -2.76
CA LEU A 6 -8.53 -12.15 -1.88
C LEU A 6 -9.03 -13.55 -2.20
N LYS A 7 -9.49 -14.27 -1.17
CA LYS A 7 -10.25 -15.50 -1.33
C LYS A 7 -11.44 -15.49 -0.38
N ASN A 8 -12.61 -15.85 -0.91
CA ASN A 8 -13.85 -15.93 -0.17
C ASN A 8 -14.24 -14.62 0.54
N PHE A 9 -14.08 -13.48 -0.15
CA PHE A 9 -14.41 -12.17 0.43
C PHE A 9 -15.49 -11.45 -0.39
N ARG A 10 -16.66 -11.27 0.20
CA ARG A 10 -17.85 -10.59 -0.39
C ARG A 10 -18.19 -11.10 -1.80
N LYS A 11 -17.96 -10.28 -2.84
CA LYS A 11 -18.20 -10.64 -4.24
C LYS A 11 -17.17 -11.66 -4.77
N TYR A 12 -15.99 -11.72 -4.19
CA TYR A 12 -14.88 -12.49 -4.75
C TYR A 12 -14.79 -13.90 -4.13
N GLU A 13 -15.02 -14.92 -4.95
CA GLU A 13 -14.59 -16.30 -4.63
C GLU A 13 -13.07 -16.35 -4.58
N SER A 14 -12.42 -15.77 -5.60
CA SER A 14 -11.00 -15.42 -5.63
C SER A 14 -10.81 -14.10 -6.35
N LEU A 15 -9.81 -13.34 -5.94
CA LEU A 15 -9.20 -12.24 -6.65
C LEU A 15 -7.72 -12.59 -6.73
N ASP A 16 -7.22 -12.87 -7.93
CA ASP A 16 -5.89 -13.45 -8.09
C ASP A 16 -4.80 -12.47 -7.69
N SER A 17 -4.70 -11.34 -8.35
CA SER A 17 -3.73 -10.31 -8.01
C SER A 17 -4.05 -8.98 -8.69
N LEU A 18 -4.11 -7.92 -7.91
CA LEU A 18 -4.03 -6.56 -8.41
C LEU A 18 -2.70 -5.95 -7.97
N ASN A 19 -1.88 -5.61 -8.96
CA ASN A 19 -0.60 -4.94 -8.73
C ASN A 19 -0.81 -3.43 -8.74
N LEU A 20 -0.69 -2.81 -7.59
CA LEU A 20 -0.93 -1.38 -7.41
C LEU A 20 0.34 -0.57 -7.70
N ASN A 21 0.15 0.62 -8.27
CA ASN A 21 1.19 1.63 -8.51
C ASN A 21 0.97 2.86 -7.62
N ASN A 22 1.59 3.98 -7.95
CA ASN A 22 1.45 5.23 -7.20
C ASN A 22 0.00 5.74 -7.22
N ILE A 23 -0.62 5.83 -8.40
CA ILE A 23 -2.02 6.25 -8.56
C ILE A 23 -2.81 5.14 -9.23
N ASN A 24 -3.80 4.60 -8.51
CA ASN A 24 -4.64 3.49 -8.97
C ASN A 24 -6.08 3.95 -9.10
N ILE A 25 -6.62 3.87 -10.28
CA ILE A 25 -7.99 4.30 -10.55
C ILE A 25 -8.86 3.07 -10.72
N PHE A 26 -9.79 2.86 -9.81
CA PHE A 26 -10.76 1.78 -9.84
C PHE A 26 -12.03 2.22 -10.54
N VAL A 27 -12.31 1.65 -11.70
CA VAL A 27 -13.44 2.02 -12.54
C VAL A 27 -14.31 0.80 -12.87
N GLY A 28 -15.62 0.99 -12.94
CA GLY A 28 -16.59 -0.07 -13.22
C GLY A 28 -18.00 0.33 -12.78
N LYS A 29 -19.00 -0.45 -13.19
CA LYS A 29 -20.39 -0.20 -12.81
C LYS A 29 -20.61 -0.34 -11.30
N ASN A 30 -21.73 0.16 -10.79
CA ASN A 30 -22.14 -0.08 -9.39
C ASN A 30 -22.17 -1.59 -9.11
N ASN A 31 -21.79 -1.98 -7.91
CA ASN A 31 -21.69 -3.37 -7.47
C ASN A 31 -20.66 -4.23 -8.25
N ALA A 32 -19.78 -3.62 -9.04
CA ALA A 32 -18.71 -4.34 -9.75
C ALA A 32 -17.64 -4.94 -8.83
N GLY A 33 -17.53 -4.46 -7.59
CA GLY A 33 -16.60 -4.99 -6.56
C GLY A 33 -15.45 -4.05 -6.22
N LYS A 34 -15.42 -2.83 -6.76
CA LYS A 34 -14.41 -1.79 -6.45
C LYS A 34 -14.28 -1.56 -4.94
N SER A 35 -15.36 -1.11 -4.30
CA SER A 35 -15.40 -0.86 -2.85
C SER A 35 -15.20 -2.14 -2.00
N THR A 36 -15.33 -3.34 -2.61
CA THR A 36 -14.99 -4.60 -1.93
C THR A 36 -13.48 -4.72 -1.74
N VAL A 37 -12.71 -4.40 -2.77
CA VAL A 37 -11.23 -4.40 -2.71
C VAL A 37 -10.73 -3.32 -1.77
N VAL A 38 -11.28 -2.10 -1.88
CA VAL A 38 -10.97 -0.99 -0.96
C VAL A 38 -11.18 -1.41 0.51
N LYS A 39 -12.34 -1.99 0.82
CA LYS A 39 -12.66 -2.45 2.17
C LYS A 39 -11.75 -3.57 2.67
N ALA A 40 -11.34 -4.48 1.78
CA ALA A 40 -10.39 -5.53 2.14
C ALA A 40 -9.02 -4.96 2.51
N ILE A 41 -8.52 -3.99 1.73
CA ILE A 41 -7.26 -3.28 1.99
C ILE A 41 -7.33 -2.59 3.37
N MET A 42 -8.36 -1.79 3.60
CA MET A 42 -8.52 -1.05 4.85
C MET A 42 -8.62 -1.97 6.07
N LEU A 43 -9.40 -3.06 5.97
CA LEU A 43 -9.51 -4.06 7.04
C LEU A 43 -8.18 -4.76 7.31
N ALA A 44 -7.45 -5.13 6.26
CA ALA A 44 -6.15 -5.79 6.42
C ALA A 44 -5.16 -4.88 7.13
N LEU A 45 -5.01 -3.63 6.66
CA LEU A 45 -4.06 -2.66 7.24
C LEU A 45 -4.42 -2.30 8.68
N ASP A 46 -5.71 -2.08 9.00
CA ASP A 46 -6.14 -1.80 10.37
C ASP A 46 -5.87 -2.99 11.31
N ASN A 47 -6.18 -4.21 10.86
CA ASN A 47 -5.90 -5.40 11.66
C ASN A 47 -4.40 -5.65 11.82
N ILE A 48 -3.57 -5.51 10.78
CA ILE A 48 -2.12 -5.66 10.86
C ILE A 48 -1.54 -4.66 11.86
N ARG A 49 -1.99 -3.39 11.82
CA ARG A 49 -1.54 -2.34 12.72
C ARG A 49 -1.96 -2.60 14.17
N SER A 50 -3.15 -3.13 14.38
CA SER A 50 -3.78 -3.30 15.71
C SER A 50 -3.74 -4.72 16.26
N LEU A 51 -2.98 -5.65 15.64
CA LEU A 51 -2.83 -7.01 16.12
C LEU A 51 -2.29 -7.02 17.55
N ARG A 52 -3.19 -7.32 18.50
CA ARG A 52 -2.88 -7.43 19.93
C ARG A 52 -3.49 -8.71 20.48
N TRP A 53 -2.87 -9.25 21.52
CA TRP A 53 -3.48 -10.32 22.30
C TRP A 53 -4.72 -9.78 23.02
N LYS A 54 -5.81 -10.53 22.95
CA LYS A 54 -6.97 -10.22 23.78
C LYS A 54 -6.67 -10.70 25.19
N ASP A 55 -6.70 -9.79 26.17
CA ASP A 55 -6.81 -10.16 27.57
C ASP A 55 -8.08 -10.98 27.78
N VAL A 56 -7.94 -12.29 27.87
CA VAL A 56 -8.99 -13.17 28.37
C VAL A 56 -8.90 -13.14 29.90
N THR A 57 -9.20 -12.00 30.48
CA THR A 57 -9.52 -11.95 31.92
C THR A 57 -10.90 -12.56 32.07
N SER A 58 -10.95 -13.86 32.35
CA SER A 58 -12.17 -14.49 32.85
C SER A 58 -12.47 -13.86 34.21
N LYS A 59 -13.65 -13.28 34.35
CA LYS A 59 -14.17 -12.73 35.64
C LYS A 59 -14.52 -13.78 36.66
N GLU A 60 -14.04 -15.00 36.56
CA GLU A 60 -14.25 -16.06 37.52
C GLU A 60 -12.91 -16.67 37.92
N GLY A 61 -12.55 -16.46 39.15
CA GLY A 61 -11.33 -16.96 39.77
C GLY A 61 -11.27 -18.47 39.81
N MET A 62 -10.75 -19.09 38.77
CA MET A 62 -10.24 -20.46 38.77
C MET A 62 -9.16 -20.58 37.71
N GLN A 63 -8.04 -21.14 38.13
CA GLN A 63 -6.86 -21.58 37.37
C GLN A 63 -6.90 -21.35 35.86
N SER A 64 -6.18 -20.35 35.40
CA SER A 64 -5.94 -20.11 33.99
C SER A 64 -5.26 -21.32 33.38
N ILE A 65 -6.03 -22.16 32.69
CA ILE A 65 -5.48 -23.01 31.65
C ILE A 65 -4.99 -22.03 30.63
N LEU A 66 -3.69 -21.94 30.44
CA LEU A 66 -3.02 -21.20 29.35
C LEU A 66 -3.44 -21.81 28.02
N ILE A 67 -4.62 -21.46 27.55
CA ILE A 67 -4.99 -21.63 26.14
C ILE A 67 -4.25 -20.49 25.44
N SER A 68 -3.26 -20.83 24.62
CA SER A 68 -2.53 -19.87 23.79
C SER A 68 -3.54 -18.95 23.09
N PRO A 69 -3.60 -17.64 23.41
CA PRO A 69 -4.64 -16.77 22.88
C PRO A 69 -4.43 -16.63 21.37
N LYS A 70 -5.46 -16.95 20.61
CA LYS A 70 -5.42 -16.76 19.15
C LYS A 70 -5.66 -15.30 18.84
N PRO A 71 -4.85 -14.66 17.97
CA PRO A 71 -5.12 -13.31 17.56
C PRO A 71 -6.45 -13.23 16.81
N LEU A 72 -7.19 -12.14 17.01
CA LEU A 72 -8.50 -11.95 16.42
C LEU A 72 -8.42 -10.94 15.27
N PHE A 73 -9.04 -11.28 14.14
CA PHE A 73 -9.31 -10.38 13.05
C PHE A 73 -10.66 -9.69 13.29
N ARG A 74 -10.69 -8.37 13.24
CA ARG A 74 -11.88 -7.56 13.49
C ARG A 74 -12.48 -7.05 12.19
N PHE A 75 -13.81 -7.18 12.06
CA PHE A 75 -14.59 -6.69 10.90
C PHE A 75 -15.23 -5.32 11.15
N ASP A 76 -15.16 -4.83 12.38
CA ASP A 76 -15.70 -3.54 12.81
C ASP A 76 -14.65 -2.42 12.89
N ALA A 77 -13.60 -2.51 12.11
CA ALA A 77 -12.43 -1.61 12.07
C ALA A 77 -12.64 -0.26 12.77
N ASN A 78 -12.05 -0.10 13.95
CA ASN A 78 -12.24 1.11 14.78
C ASN A 78 -11.41 2.32 14.29
N GLY A 79 -10.46 2.10 13.38
CA GLY A 79 -9.57 3.14 12.86
C GLY A 79 -10.13 3.85 11.63
N PHE A 80 -10.99 3.18 10.86
CA PHE A 80 -11.52 3.69 9.60
C PHE A 80 -13.04 3.81 9.69
N HIS A 81 -13.53 5.02 9.58
CA HIS A 81 -14.95 5.30 9.74
C HIS A 81 -15.80 4.55 8.69
N ASN A 82 -16.80 3.83 9.19
CA ASN A 82 -17.95 3.34 8.42
C ASN A 82 -17.65 2.42 7.22
N LEU A 83 -16.74 1.45 7.35
CA LEU A 83 -16.58 0.42 6.32
C LEU A 83 -17.86 -0.42 6.09
N HIS A 84 -18.83 -0.36 7.02
CA HIS A 84 -20.11 -1.06 6.96
C HIS A 84 -20.01 -2.56 6.70
N ILE A 85 -18.89 -3.21 7.05
CA ILE A 85 -18.78 -4.67 7.03
C ILE A 85 -19.34 -5.24 8.32
N GLY A 86 -18.73 -4.91 9.44
CA GLY A 86 -19.22 -5.18 10.81
C GLY A 86 -19.12 -6.63 11.25
N THR A 87 -19.37 -7.62 10.39
CA THR A 87 -19.41 -9.04 10.78
C THR A 87 -18.76 -9.96 9.75
N PHE A 88 -18.32 -11.15 10.20
CA PHE A 88 -17.77 -12.20 9.33
C PHE A 88 -18.76 -12.60 8.24
N GLU A 89 -20.04 -12.82 8.57
CA GLU A 89 -21.06 -13.25 7.58
C GLU A 89 -21.27 -12.21 6.48
N ARG A 90 -21.12 -10.92 6.77
CA ARG A 90 -21.16 -9.85 5.76
C ARG A 90 -19.85 -9.71 4.97
N ALA A 91 -18.77 -10.24 5.50
CA ALA A 91 -17.46 -10.21 4.86
C ALA A 91 -17.23 -11.42 3.95
N LYS A 92 -17.73 -12.61 4.31
CA LYS A 92 -17.54 -13.80 3.48
C LYS A 92 -18.35 -13.75 2.18
N CYS A 93 -17.95 -14.56 1.21
CA CYS A 93 -18.68 -14.75 -0.03
C CYS A 93 -19.96 -15.59 0.22
N ASN A 94 -21.13 -15.03 -0.15
CA ASN A 94 -22.44 -15.60 0.23
C ASN A 94 -22.76 -16.93 -0.44
N TRP A 95 -22.10 -17.27 -1.54
CA TRP A 95 -22.36 -18.50 -2.31
C TRP A 95 -21.28 -19.58 -2.17
N LEU A 96 -20.34 -19.39 -1.23
CA LEU A 96 -19.36 -20.40 -0.86
C LEU A 96 -19.69 -20.98 0.53
N ASP A 97 -19.57 -22.31 0.63
CA ASP A 97 -19.72 -23.03 1.91
C ASP A 97 -18.44 -22.97 2.75
N ASP A 98 -17.29 -22.64 2.12
CA ASP A 98 -16.02 -22.45 2.83
C ASP A 98 -16.12 -21.29 3.82
N ARG A 99 -15.77 -21.55 5.06
CA ARG A 99 -15.77 -20.57 6.15
C ARG A 99 -14.38 -20.00 6.43
N ARG A 100 -13.51 -19.98 5.42
CA ARG A 100 -12.19 -19.33 5.51
C ARG A 100 -12.14 -18.15 4.57
N ILE A 101 -11.78 -17.00 5.11
CA ILE A 101 -11.45 -15.80 4.33
C ILE A 101 -9.93 -15.69 4.29
N VAL A 102 -9.35 -15.42 3.12
CA VAL A 102 -7.94 -15.09 2.97
C VAL A 102 -7.81 -13.70 2.38
N ILE A 103 -6.99 -12.87 3.03
CA ILE A 103 -6.60 -11.55 2.54
C ILE A 103 -5.09 -11.53 2.52
N ALA A 104 -4.50 -11.35 1.32
CA ALA A 104 -3.08 -11.13 1.17
C ALA A 104 -2.84 -9.73 0.65
N LEU A 105 -1.94 -8.99 1.31
CA LEU A 105 -1.60 -7.62 1.00
C LEU A 105 -0.10 -7.41 1.13
N GLU A 106 0.52 -6.86 0.10
CA GLU A 106 1.88 -6.32 0.17
C GLU A 106 1.82 -4.84 0.56
N TYR A 107 2.52 -4.49 1.62
CA TYR A 107 2.64 -3.12 2.11
C TYR A 107 4.12 -2.80 2.37
N ASN A 108 4.65 -1.77 1.70
CA ASN A 108 6.04 -1.34 1.82
C ASN A 108 7.07 -2.48 1.63
N GLY A 109 6.82 -3.35 0.65
CA GLY A 109 7.66 -4.47 0.34
C GLY A 109 7.67 -5.57 1.41
N VAL A 110 6.63 -5.64 2.25
CA VAL A 110 6.36 -6.78 3.14
C VAL A 110 4.99 -7.33 2.79
N GLU A 111 4.93 -8.61 2.47
CA GLU A 111 3.67 -9.29 2.18
C GLU A 111 3.09 -9.91 3.46
N PHE A 112 1.81 -9.67 3.70
CA PHE A 112 1.00 -10.25 4.77
C PHE A 112 -0.10 -11.10 4.15
N GLU A 113 -0.20 -12.38 4.49
CA GLU A 113 -1.33 -13.24 4.12
C GLU A 113 -2.04 -13.71 5.39
N ILE A 114 -3.28 -13.27 5.57
CA ILE A 114 -4.10 -13.54 6.76
C ILE A 114 -5.20 -14.52 6.38
N THR A 115 -5.22 -15.70 7.01
CA THR A 115 -6.31 -16.67 6.92
C THR A 115 -7.18 -16.59 8.16
N ILE A 116 -8.45 -16.27 7.98
CA ILE A 116 -9.44 -16.07 9.03
C ILE A 116 -10.39 -17.25 9.03
N ALA A 117 -10.55 -17.93 10.16
CA ALA A 117 -11.47 -19.07 10.31
C ALA A 117 -12.81 -18.61 10.88
N GLY A 118 -13.90 -18.79 10.12
CA GLY A 118 -15.25 -18.49 10.57
C GLY A 118 -15.79 -19.56 11.50
N LEU A 119 -16.18 -19.17 12.71
CA LEU A 119 -16.93 -20.01 13.64
C LEU A 119 -18.42 -20.01 13.29
N MET A 120 -19.16 -21.02 13.74
CA MET A 120 -20.61 -21.05 13.60
C MET A 120 -21.25 -20.00 14.52
N GLY A 121 -22.17 -19.19 13.99
CA GLY A 121 -22.93 -18.17 14.71
C GLY A 121 -23.05 -16.86 13.95
N ASP A 122 -24.22 -16.22 14.04
CA ASP A 122 -24.49 -14.94 13.40
C ASP A 122 -23.95 -13.76 14.26
N GLY A 123 -23.63 -12.64 13.61
CA GLY A 123 -23.31 -11.39 14.28
C GLY A 123 -21.88 -11.29 14.85
N GLN A 124 -20.99 -12.19 14.51
CA GLN A 124 -19.61 -12.16 15.01
C GLN A 124 -18.79 -11.03 14.38
N VAL A 125 -18.42 -10.05 15.19
CA VAL A 125 -17.60 -8.88 14.78
C VAL A 125 -16.11 -9.17 14.71
N SER A 126 -15.65 -10.25 15.31
CA SER A 126 -14.26 -10.69 15.29
C SER A 126 -14.16 -12.20 15.18
N MET A 127 -13.16 -12.69 14.45
CA MET A 127 -12.89 -14.11 14.24
C MET A 127 -11.43 -14.44 14.47
N PRO A 128 -11.11 -15.66 14.93
CA PRO A 128 -9.73 -16.06 15.12
C PRO A 128 -8.97 -16.07 13.79
N ILE A 129 -7.75 -15.58 13.82
CA ILE A 129 -6.79 -15.80 12.74
C ILE A 129 -6.32 -17.26 12.84
N GLU A 130 -6.52 -18.04 11.79
CA GLU A 130 -6.05 -19.42 11.72
C GLU A 130 -4.57 -19.47 11.34
N LYS A 131 -4.18 -18.67 10.33
CA LYS A 131 -2.81 -18.57 9.84
C LYS A 131 -2.46 -17.13 9.50
N LEU A 132 -1.20 -16.79 9.72
CA LEU A 132 -0.61 -15.54 9.28
C LEU A 132 0.75 -15.83 8.66
N LYS A 133 0.92 -15.45 7.38
CA LYS A 133 2.22 -15.48 6.72
C LYS A 133 2.72 -14.06 6.54
N ILE A 134 4.00 -13.87 6.78
CA ILE A 134 4.70 -12.60 6.58
C ILE A 134 5.94 -12.90 5.76
N SER A 135 6.03 -12.30 4.58
CA SER A 135 7.20 -12.42 3.72
C SER A 135 7.92 -11.08 3.67
N VAL A 136 9.15 -11.06 4.16
CA VAL A 136 10.08 -9.93 4.01
C VAL A 136 11.01 -10.28 2.86
N PRO A 137 10.81 -9.72 1.66
CA PRO A 137 11.55 -10.08 0.46
C PRO A 137 13.06 -10.00 0.71
N PHE A 138 13.82 -10.98 0.18
CA PHE A 138 15.27 -11.14 0.29
C PHE A 138 15.80 -11.40 1.70
N HIS A 139 14.94 -11.41 2.75
CA HIS A 139 15.37 -11.61 4.14
C HIS A 139 14.79 -12.89 4.73
N SER A 140 13.48 -12.93 4.97
CA SER A 140 12.87 -14.03 5.72
C SER A 140 11.37 -14.16 5.49
N ASN A 141 10.86 -15.36 5.73
CA ASN A 141 9.44 -15.66 5.77
C ASN A 141 9.07 -16.22 7.15
N TYR A 142 7.92 -15.78 7.65
CA TYR A 142 7.33 -16.22 8.91
C TYR A 142 5.94 -16.79 8.63
N GLU A 143 5.70 -18.03 9.02
CA GLU A 143 4.37 -18.64 8.94
C GLU A 143 3.90 -19.05 10.34
N PHE A 144 2.89 -18.36 10.85
CA PHE A 144 2.22 -18.65 12.10
C PHE A 144 1.00 -19.53 11.79
N ASP A 145 0.93 -20.73 12.35
CA ASP A 145 -0.24 -21.61 12.32
C ASP A 145 -0.80 -21.69 13.74
N PHE A 146 -1.77 -20.82 14.02
CA PHE A 146 -2.43 -20.74 15.33
C PHE A 146 -3.34 -21.94 15.62
N SER A 147 -3.68 -22.73 14.59
CA SER A 147 -4.43 -23.98 14.78
C SER A 147 -3.56 -25.09 15.34
N LYS A 148 -2.28 -25.10 14.97
CA LYS A 148 -1.26 -26.06 15.43
C LYS A 148 -0.38 -25.51 16.53
N ASN A 149 -0.56 -24.24 16.88
CA ASN A 149 0.29 -23.55 17.84
C ASN A 149 1.78 -23.53 17.43
N THR A 150 2.06 -23.36 16.15
CA THR A 150 3.42 -23.40 15.61
C THR A 150 3.73 -22.16 14.79
N MET A 151 5.02 -21.80 14.80
CA MET A 151 5.58 -20.79 13.91
C MET A 151 6.75 -21.42 13.15
N THR A 152 6.77 -21.25 11.83
CA THR A 152 7.86 -21.65 10.97
C THR A 152 8.57 -20.40 10.46
N PHE A 153 9.86 -20.35 10.67
CA PHE A 153 10.76 -19.36 10.10
C PHE A 153 11.55 -19.98 8.96
N SER A 154 11.67 -19.27 7.85
CA SER A 154 12.56 -19.64 6.75
C SER A 154 13.27 -18.41 6.19
N LEU A 155 14.49 -18.60 5.68
CA LEU A 155 15.20 -17.53 4.97
C LEU A 155 14.51 -17.24 3.63
N GLY A 156 14.53 -15.98 3.21
CA GLY A 156 13.97 -15.55 1.94
C GLY A 156 14.68 -16.19 0.75
N GLU A 157 13.94 -16.51 -0.28
CA GLU A 157 14.37 -17.35 -1.41
C GLU A 157 15.51 -16.79 -2.26
N LYS A 158 15.90 -15.52 -2.13
CA LYS A 158 16.87 -14.90 -3.06
C LYS A 158 17.72 -13.80 -2.41
N LEU A 159 18.37 -14.08 -1.26
CA LEU A 159 19.37 -13.17 -0.71
C LEU A 159 20.48 -12.78 -1.72
N ALA A 160 20.80 -13.71 -2.63
CA ALA A 160 21.80 -13.48 -3.68
C ALA A 160 21.36 -12.46 -4.74
N ASN A 161 20.05 -12.26 -4.93
CA ASN A 161 19.49 -11.35 -5.92
C ASN A 161 18.92 -10.07 -5.29
N ASP A 162 19.14 -9.84 -3.99
CA ASP A 162 18.70 -8.59 -3.35
C ASP A 162 19.51 -7.40 -3.92
N PRO A 163 18.87 -6.46 -4.65
CA PRO A 163 19.56 -5.30 -5.21
C PRO A 163 20.19 -4.39 -4.14
N SER A 164 19.70 -4.49 -2.89
CA SER A 164 20.22 -3.72 -1.77
C SER A 164 21.44 -4.36 -1.10
N SER A 165 21.74 -5.65 -1.39
CA SER A 165 22.86 -6.34 -0.78
C SER A 165 24.20 -5.72 -1.21
N GLU A 166 25.14 -5.58 -0.29
CA GLU A 166 26.47 -5.04 -0.58
C GLU A 166 27.20 -5.84 -1.66
N THR A 167 27.03 -7.17 -1.65
CA THR A 167 27.61 -8.07 -2.65
C THR A 167 27.01 -7.85 -4.04
N GLN A 168 25.70 -7.63 -4.13
CA GLN A 168 25.03 -7.35 -5.41
C GLN A 168 25.44 -5.97 -5.95
N LYS A 169 25.50 -4.96 -5.10
CA LYS A 169 26.00 -3.63 -5.47
C LYS A 169 27.46 -3.69 -5.93
N ALA A 170 28.32 -4.39 -5.19
CA ALA A 170 29.71 -4.58 -5.56
C ALA A 170 29.84 -5.29 -6.92
N MET A 171 28.97 -6.27 -7.21
CA MET A 171 28.92 -6.96 -8.50
C MET A 171 28.55 -5.98 -9.63
N TRP A 172 27.53 -5.15 -9.43
CA TRP A 172 27.09 -4.16 -10.41
C TRP A 172 28.21 -3.17 -10.73
N TRP A 173 28.83 -2.57 -9.71
CA TRP A 173 29.95 -1.64 -9.88
C TRP A 173 31.14 -2.31 -10.59
N THR A 174 31.47 -3.55 -10.23
CA THR A 174 32.58 -4.28 -10.86
C THR A 174 32.32 -4.57 -12.34
N ASN A 175 31.05 -4.84 -12.72
CA ASN A 175 30.68 -5.02 -14.13
C ASN A 175 30.81 -3.71 -14.92
N ASP A 176 30.44 -2.59 -14.32
CA ASP A 176 30.56 -1.26 -14.94
C ASP A 176 32.04 -0.87 -15.13
N GLU A 177 32.88 -1.10 -14.10
CA GLU A 177 34.33 -0.91 -14.18
C GLU A 177 34.97 -1.80 -15.28
N ILE A 178 34.50 -3.02 -15.45
CA ILE A 178 34.97 -3.93 -16.52
C ILE A 178 34.60 -3.37 -17.90
N ALA A 179 33.37 -2.92 -18.09
CA ALA A 179 32.89 -2.37 -19.35
C ALA A 179 33.70 -1.10 -19.76
N MET A 180 34.00 -0.23 -18.78
CA MET A 180 34.84 0.94 -19.01
C MET A 180 36.28 0.52 -19.39
N ALA A 181 36.88 -0.41 -18.67
CA ALA A 181 38.23 -0.87 -18.95
C ALA A 181 38.35 -1.58 -20.31
N GLU A 182 37.32 -2.33 -20.74
CA GLU A 182 37.28 -2.94 -22.07
C GLU A 182 37.27 -1.88 -23.19
N LYS A 183 36.50 -0.79 -23.00
CA LYS A 183 36.47 0.34 -23.94
C LYS A 183 37.82 1.08 -23.98
N ASP A 184 38.45 1.29 -22.82
CA ASP A 184 39.77 1.94 -22.73
C ASP A 184 40.85 1.11 -23.42
N VAL A 185 40.77 -0.25 -23.39
CA VAL A 185 41.68 -1.13 -24.16
C VAL A 185 41.51 -0.89 -25.65
N GLU A 186 40.29 -0.79 -26.16
CA GLU A 186 40.01 -0.55 -27.59
C GLU A 186 40.56 0.82 -28.03
N GLU A 187 40.34 1.87 -27.23
CA GLU A 187 40.85 3.21 -27.53
C GLU A 187 42.39 3.30 -27.49
N ALA A 188 43.01 2.65 -26.49
CA ALA A 188 44.47 2.60 -26.39
C ALA A 188 45.12 1.78 -27.53
N ALA A 189 44.48 0.70 -27.93
CA ALA A 189 44.90 -0.11 -29.08
C ALA A 189 44.79 0.68 -30.40
N ALA A 190 43.75 1.47 -30.57
CA ALA A 190 43.59 2.36 -31.73
C ALA A 190 44.65 3.48 -31.81
N SER A 191 45.17 3.92 -30.64
CA SER A 191 46.26 4.92 -30.55
C SER A 191 47.65 4.35 -30.74
N GLY A 192 47.83 3.01 -30.75
CA GLY A 192 49.10 2.32 -30.92
C GLY A 192 50.02 2.31 -29.70
N ASP A 193 49.51 2.68 -28.51
CA ASP A 193 50.27 2.72 -27.26
C ASP A 193 50.28 1.36 -26.55
N ALA A 194 51.25 0.53 -26.90
CA ALA A 194 51.39 -0.84 -26.37
C ALA A 194 51.62 -0.90 -24.85
N LEU A 195 52.26 0.11 -24.24
CA LEU A 195 52.49 0.15 -22.79
C LEU A 195 51.19 0.41 -22.03
N LYS A 196 50.38 1.35 -22.52
CA LYS A 196 49.09 1.69 -21.95
C LYS A 196 48.10 0.55 -22.08
N VAL A 197 48.10 -0.14 -23.22
CA VAL A 197 47.30 -1.36 -23.42
C VAL A 197 47.64 -2.43 -22.40
N ALA A 198 48.91 -2.70 -22.15
CA ALA A 198 49.35 -3.73 -21.18
C ALA A 198 48.94 -3.38 -19.74
N GLU A 199 49.00 -2.11 -19.35
CA GLU A 199 48.57 -1.65 -18.01
C GLU A 199 47.06 -1.82 -17.81
N ILE A 200 46.24 -1.39 -18.78
CA ILE A 200 44.79 -1.53 -18.72
C ILE A 200 44.36 -2.99 -18.72
N GLN A 201 45.02 -3.84 -19.52
CA GLN A 201 44.77 -5.28 -19.53
C GLN A 201 45.08 -5.93 -18.18
N GLN A 202 46.13 -5.52 -17.49
CA GLN A 202 46.45 -5.99 -16.14
C GLN A 202 45.33 -5.62 -15.14
N ASN A 203 44.81 -4.38 -15.21
CA ASN A 203 43.71 -3.92 -14.39
C ASN A 203 42.42 -4.72 -14.70
N LEU A 204 42.10 -4.94 -15.97
CA LEU A 204 40.96 -5.73 -16.41
C LEU A 204 40.99 -7.16 -15.85
N GLN A 205 42.16 -7.81 -15.83
CA GLN A 205 42.30 -9.14 -15.21
C GLN A 205 42.01 -9.14 -13.72
N LYS A 206 42.40 -8.07 -12.98
CA LYS A 206 42.06 -7.93 -11.55
C LYS A 206 40.55 -7.79 -11.34
N LEU A 207 39.88 -6.96 -12.15
CA LEU A 207 38.43 -6.77 -12.10
C LEU A 207 37.67 -8.06 -12.43
N ILE A 208 38.11 -8.82 -13.43
CA ILE A 208 37.54 -10.14 -13.77
C ILE A 208 37.69 -11.14 -12.62
N SER A 209 38.84 -11.10 -11.93
CA SER A 209 39.07 -11.95 -10.76
C SER A 209 38.15 -11.57 -9.59
N ARG A 210 37.98 -10.27 -9.34
CA ARG A 210 37.02 -9.74 -8.35
C ARG A 210 35.58 -10.16 -8.66
N ARG A 211 35.16 -10.04 -9.94
CA ARG A 211 33.84 -10.52 -10.40
C ARG A 211 33.61 -11.99 -10.11
N LYS A 212 34.62 -12.85 -10.38
CA LYS A 212 34.50 -14.29 -10.06
C LYS A 212 34.36 -14.58 -8.57
N ALA A 213 35.07 -13.83 -7.71
CA ALA A 213 34.95 -13.95 -6.26
C ALA A 213 33.54 -13.55 -5.79
N LEU A 214 33.02 -12.43 -6.25
CA LEU A 214 31.65 -11.98 -5.95
C LEU A 214 30.59 -12.96 -6.45
N GLN A 215 30.76 -13.54 -7.65
CA GLN A 215 29.85 -14.58 -8.16
C GLN A 215 29.84 -15.84 -7.28
N SER A 216 31.01 -16.22 -6.73
CA SER A 216 31.07 -17.35 -5.80
C SER A 216 30.38 -17.06 -4.48
N GLU A 217 30.51 -15.83 -3.97
CA GLU A 217 29.83 -15.38 -2.77
C GLU A 217 28.30 -15.32 -2.96
N LEU A 218 27.82 -14.78 -4.09
CA LEU A 218 26.40 -14.78 -4.45
C LEU A 218 25.83 -16.21 -4.51
N LYS A 219 26.55 -17.17 -5.12
CA LYS A 219 26.15 -18.58 -5.13
C LYS A 219 26.10 -19.21 -3.73
N GLN A 220 26.94 -18.76 -2.80
CA GLN A 220 26.86 -19.22 -1.40
C GLN A 220 25.65 -18.64 -0.68
N LEU A 221 25.30 -17.39 -0.97
CA LEU A 221 24.08 -16.75 -0.45
C LEU A 221 22.81 -17.43 -1.01
N GLU A 222 22.80 -17.80 -2.30
CA GLU A 222 21.72 -18.61 -2.90
C GLU A 222 21.53 -19.94 -2.17
N LYS A 223 22.63 -20.66 -1.93
CA LYS A 223 22.59 -21.94 -1.18
C LYS A 223 22.10 -21.77 0.25
N LYS A 224 22.44 -20.65 0.92
CA LYS A 224 21.90 -20.35 2.25
C LYS A 224 20.40 -20.07 2.22
N GLY A 225 19.88 -19.43 1.18
CA GLY A 225 18.45 -19.20 0.98
C GLY A 225 17.64 -20.49 0.74
N GLU A 226 18.26 -21.53 0.19
CA GLU A 226 17.59 -22.81 -0.10
C GLU A 226 17.43 -23.74 1.11
N ILE A 227 18.12 -23.52 2.22
CA ILE A 227 18.40 -24.62 3.19
C ILE A 227 17.62 -24.50 4.47
N ALA A 228 16.88 -23.47 4.80
CA ALA A 228 16.55 -23.50 6.19
C ALA A 228 15.17 -22.98 6.58
N HIS A 229 14.35 -23.87 7.00
CA HIS A 229 13.21 -23.57 7.84
C HIS A 229 13.40 -24.18 9.22
N ALA A 230 12.99 -23.48 10.26
CA ALA A 230 12.89 -23.98 11.63
C ALA A 230 11.48 -23.74 12.16
N THR A 231 10.90 -24.78 12.74
CA THR A 231 9.55 -24.70 13.34
C THR A 231 9.65 -24.63 14.85
N PHE A 232 8.93 -23.69 15.46
CA PHE A 232 8.91 -23.42 16.89
C PHE A 232 7.50 -23.57 17.43
N ASP A 233 7.36 -23.98 18.67
CA ASP A 233 6.10 -23.96 19.40
C ASP A 233 5.82 -22.50 19.88
N LEU A 234 4.62 -21.99 19.65
CA LEU A 234 4.23 -20.64 20.05
C LEU A 234 4.19 -20.44 21.58
N SER A 235 4.17 -21.51 22.36
CA SER A 235 4.26 -21.44 23.82
C SER A 235 5.60 -20.88 24.34
N TYR A 236 6.63 -20.82 23.49
CA TYR A 236 7.91 -20.18 23.85
C TYR A 236 7.83 -18.65 23.86
N PHE A 237 6.78 -18.06 23.33
CA PHE A 237 6.63 -16.63 23.22
C PHE A 237 5.85 -16.09 24.42
N HIS A 238 6.50 -15.28 25.24
CA HIS A 238 5.88 -14.63 26.39
C HIS A 238 5.16 -13.35 26.01
N GLU A 239 4.01 -13.11 26.62
CA GLU A 239 3.21 -11.92 26.42
C GLU A 239 3.90 -10.69 27.04
N SER A 240 4.08 -9.63 26.24
CA SER A 240 4.26 -8.28 26.75
C SER A 240 3.03 -7.44 26.43
N VAL A 241 2.44 -6.86 27.44
CA VAL A 241 1.20 -6.08 27.31
C VAL A 241 1.49 -4.80 26.53
N GLY A 242 0.76 -4.56 25.42
CA GLY A 242 0.73 -3.28 24.71
C GLY A 242 1.47 -3.20 23.39
N GLU A 243 2.40 -4.11 23.09
CA GLU A 243 3.09 -4.14 21.80
C GLU A 243 2.30 -4.91 20.73
N ASN A 244 2.60 -4.62 19.46
CA ASN A 244 2.09 -5.42 18.35
C ASN A 244 2.64 -6.85 18.46
N ILE A 245 1.75 -7.82 18.34
CA ILE A 245 2.07 -9.25 18.50
C ILE A 245 3.20 -9.73 17.59
N LEU A 246 3.29 -9.19 16.37
CA LEU A 246 4.30 -9.56 15.39
C LEU A 246 5.69 -9.07 15.81
N VAL A 247 5.76 -7.85 16.34
CA VAL A 247 7.00 -7.29 16.91
C VAL A 247 7.47 -8.12 18.09
N GLN A 248 6.53 -8.55 18.95
CA GLN A 248 6.87 -9.42 20.09
C GLN A 248 7.46 -10.76 19.65
N TYR A 249 6.84 -11.42 18.68
CA TYR A 249 7.37 -12.69 18.16
C TYR A 249 8.80 -12.52 17.64
N ILE A 250 9.07 -11.46 16.89
CA ILE A 250 10.37 -11.22 16.30
C ILE A 250 11.42 -10.90 17.36
N LYS A 251 11.10 -10.03 18.34
CA LYS A 251 11.98 -9.75 19.48
C LYS A 251 12.30 -11.01 20.29
N THR A 252 11.31 -11.87 20.50
CA THR A 252 11.49 -13.16 21.18
C THR A 252 12.40 -14.10 20.39
N PHE A 253 12.37 -14.07 19.05
CA PHE A 253 13.29 -14.81 18.21
C PHE A 253 14.75 -14.43 18.46
N ILE A 254 15.03 -13.13 18.51
CA ILE A 254 16.37 -12.61 18.81
C ILE A 254 16.81 -13.06 20.21
N MET A 255 15.90 -13.01 21.20
CA MET A 255 16.17 -13.48 22.56
C MET A 255 16.44 -14.98 22.65
N ILE A 256 15.73 -15.81 21.87
CA ILE A 256 15.98 -17.27 21.83
C ILE A 256 17.38 -17.54 21.29
N ALA A 257 17.83 -16.79 20.27
CA ALA A 257 19.17 -16.89 19.73
C ALA A 257 20.26 -16.49 20.75
N ASP A 258 19.95 -15.60 21.70
CA ASP A 258 20.86 -15.17 22.78
C ASP A 258 20.86 -16.12 24.00
N THR A 259 19.93 -17.05 24.09
CA THR A 259 19.80 -17.92 25.27
C THR A 259 20.93 -18.94 25.29
N PRO A 260 21.75 -19.01 26.36
CA PRO A 260 22.79 -20.03 26.48
C PRO A 260 22.20 -21.44 26.45
N ILE A 261 22.86 -22.36 25.75
CA ILE A 261 22.45 -23.77 25.68
C ILE A 261 22.77 -24.44 27.02
N THR A 262 21.88 -24.25 28.00
CA THR A 262 22.05 -24.81 29.37
C THR A 262 21.20 -26.05 29.64
N MET A 263 20.53 -26.59 28.65
CA MET A 263 19.70 -27.79 28.79
C MET A 263 20.52 -29.02 29.23
N LYS A 264 19.95 -29.85 30.09
CA LYS A 264 20.58 -31.15 30.49
C LYS A 264 20.70 -32.04 29.24
N LYS A 265 21.92 -32.53 28.95
CA LYS A 265 22.27 -33.35 27.79
C LYS A 265 21.36 -34.56 27.52
N ASN A 266 20.64 -35.02 28.53
CA ASN A 266 19.81 -36.24 28.48
C ASN A 266 18.31 -35.91 28.27
N ALA A 267 17.93 -34.65 28.05
CA ALA A 267 16.55 -34.31 27.81
C ALA A 267 16.11 -34.69 26.38
N LYS A 268 14.95 -35.34 26.28
CA LYS A 268 14.32 -35.64 24.98
C LYS A 268 14.07 -34.31 24.24
N GLY A 269 14.60 -34.15 23.04
CA GLY A 269 14.54 -32.89 22.29
C GLY A 269 15.78 -31.98 22.42
N TYR A 270 16.78 -32.32 23.24
CA TYR A 270 18.02 -31.54 23.37
C TYR A 270 18.71 -31.27 22.04
N SER A 271 18.85 -32.29 21.20
CA SER A 271 19.50 -32.17 19.88
C SER A 271 18.74 -31.23 18.95
N ASP A 272 17.40 -31.27 18.97
CA ASP A 272 16.55 -30.40 18.16
C ASP A 272 16.66 -28.95 18.62
N HIS A 273 16.62 -28.72 19.94
CA HIS A 273 16.80 -27.38 20.52
C HIS A 273 18.18 -26.78 20.18
N VAL A 274 19.24 -27.55 20.33
CA VAL A 274 20.61 -27.11 19.99
C VAL A 274 20.70 -26.73 18.51
N SER A 275 20.16 -27.55 17.61
CA SER A 275 20.16 -27.26 16.16
C SER A 275 19.39 -25.97 15.83
N LYS A 276 18.25 -25.73 16.49
CA LYS A 276 17.47 -24.49 16.29
C LYS A 276 18.22 -23.26 16.79
N VAL A 277 18.81 -23.32 17.98
CA VAL A 277 19.60 -22.19 18.53
C VAL A 277 20.80 -21.88 17.64
N GLN A 278 21.55 -22.89 17.22
CA GLN A 278 22.68 -22.72 16.32
C GLN A 278 22.25 -22.09 14.99
N TYR A 279 21.15 -22.56 14.42
CA TYR A 279 20.58 -22.01 13.18
C TYR A 279 20.19 -20.52 13.32
N LEU A 280 19.55 -20.14 14.42
CA LEU A 280 19.18 -18.75 14.69
C LEU A 280 20.42 -17.87 14.88
N ASP A 281 21.46 -18.36 15.55
CA ASP A 281 22.70 -17.63 15.77
C ASP A 281 23.47 -17.40 14.45
N GLU A 282 23.57 -18.42 13.61
CA GLU A 282 24.19 -18.33 12.27
C GLU A 282 23.47 -17.33 11.33
N ASN A 283 22.18 -17.13 11.52
CA ASN A 283 21.34 -16.24 10.70
C ASN A 283 20.93 -14.96 11.41
N ARG A 284 21.51 -14.67 12.57
CA ARG A 284 21.13 -13.53 13.43
C ARG A 284 21.06 -12.19 12.70
N LYS A 285 22.03 -11.88 11.82
CA LYS A 285 22.08 -10.62 11.08
C LYS A 285 20.85 -10.48 10.17
N VAL A 286 20.52 -11.53 9.40
CA VAL A 286 19.35 -11.53 8.50
C VAL A 286 18.04 -11.42 9.27
N ILE A 287 17.94 -12.12 10.42
CA ILE A 287 16.76 -12.05 11.30
C ILE A 287 16.58 -10.64 11.86
N ALA A 288 17.67 -10.01 12.31
CA ALA A 288 17.64 -8.66 12.85
C ALA A 288 17.24 -7.62 11.79
N GLU A 289 17.82 -7.68 10.60
CA GLU A 289 17.48 -6.81 9.47
C GLU A 289 16.00 -6.96 9.05
N ALA A 290 15.50 -8.19 8.99
CA ALA A 290 14.10 -8.46 8.72
C ALA A 290 13.18 -7.94 9.83
N ALA A 291 13.58 -8.08 11.09
CA ALA A 291 12.87 -7.57 12.25
C ALA A 291 12.77 -6.04 12.21
N ASP A 292 13.87 -5.36 11.96
CA ASP A 292 13.92 -3.90 11.84
C ASP A 292 13.02 -3.40 10.70
N LYS A 293 13.07 -4.07 9.54
CA LYS A 293 12.21 -3.73 8.40
C LYS A 293 10.73 -3.91 8.75
N LEU A 294 10.38 -5.03 9.37
CA LEU A 294 9.00 -5.30 9.77
C LEU A 294 8.52 -4.33 10.85
N GLU A 295 9.34 -4.01 11.86
CA GLU A 295 8.99 -3.04 12.89
C GLU A 295 8.75 -1.65 12.29
N LYS A 296 9.60 -1.21 11.36
CA LYS A 296 9.41 0.06 10.62
C LYS A 296 8.10 0.06 9.83
N VAL A 297 7.80 -1.05 9.11
CA VAL A 297 6.56 -1.17 8.35
C VAL A 297 5.34 -1.12 9.28
N LEU A 298 5.34 -1.88 10.38
CA LEU A 298 4.23 -1.94 11.33
C LEU A 298 3.99 -0.64 12.09
N SER A 299 5.07 0.10 12.39
CA SER A 299 5.00 1.40 13.07
C SER A 299 4.48 2.51 12.18
N ASN A 300 4.63 2.36 10.87
CA ASN A 300 4.37 3.38 9.86
C ASN A 300 3.25 2.98 8.90
N ILE A 301 2.21 2.33 9.39
CA ILE A 301 0.99 2.07 8.61
C ILE A 301 0.08 3.30 8.69
N PHE A 302 0.15 4.12 7.66
CA PHE A 302 -0.70 5.30 7.50
C PHE A 302 -1.69 5.06 6.38
N VAL A 303 -2.97 5.05 6.74
CA VAL A 303 -4.07 4.91 5.79
C VAL A 303 -5.04 6.05 6.01
N ASP A 304 -5.42 6.68 4.94
CA ASP A 304 -6.45 7.69 4.94
C ASP A 304 -7.58 7.34 3.97
N TYR A 305 -8.80 7.66 4.37
CA TYR A 305 -9.97 7.34 3.60
C TYR A 305 -10.92 8.52 3.53
N ILE A 306 -11.20 8.95 2.31
CA ILE A 306 -12.14 10.00 1.97
C ILE A 306 -13.34 9.35 1.29
N PRO A 307 -14.45 9.12 2.02
CA PRO A 307 -15.62 8.45 1.46
C PRO A 307 -16.37 9.31 0.46
N ALA A 308 -17.13 8.68 -0.42
CA ALA A 308 -18.16 9.33 -1.21
C ALA A 308 -19.12 10.10 -0.30
N HIS A 309 -19.65 11.23 -0.77
CA HIS A 309 -20.57 12.08 0.00
C HIS A 309 -19.99 12.67 1.31
N ALA A 310 -18.67 12.85 1.37
CA ALA A 310 -18.05 13.51 2.52
C ALA A 310 -18.56 14.95 2.72
N ALA A 311 -18.97 15.63 1.65
CA ALA A 311 -19.42 17.01 1.73
C ALA A 311 -20.76 17.14 2.46
N THR A 312 -20.78 17.97 3.52
CA THR A 312 -21.98 18.38 4.25
C THR A 312 -22.00 19.89 4.43
N GLN A 313 -23.17 20.50 4.25
CA GLN A 313 -23.34 21.94 4.46
C GLN A 313 -23.52 22.23 5.95
N LYS A 314 -22.43 22.32 6.70
CA LYS A 314 -22.41 22.72 8.10
C LYS A 314 -21.74 24.08 8.25
N LEU A 315 -22.40 24.99 8.94
CA LEU A 315 -21.85 26.33 9.22
C LEU A 315 -20.67 26.23 10.20
N ILE A 316 -20.82 25.39 11.23
CA ILE A 316 -19.81 25.12 12.25
C ILE A 316 -19.44 23.64 12.18
N LEU A 317 -18.14 23.35 12.10
CA LEU A 317 -17.57 22.03 12.12
C LEU A 317 -17.06 21.76 13.54
N SER A 318 -17.80 20.96 14.30
CA SER A 318 -17.57 20.76 15.73
C SER A 318 -16.35 19.89 16.02
N VAL A 319 -15.54 20.30 17.00
CA VAL A 319 -14.39 19.50 17.48
C VAL A 319 -14.85 18.20 18.15
N ASP A 320 -16.03 18.20 18.79
CA ASP A 320 -16.56 17.05 19.51
C ASP A 320 -17.22 16.02 18.60
N ASP A 321 -17.57 16.39 17.36
CA ASP A 321 -18.18 15.48 16.39
C ASP A 321 -17.11 14.60 15.70
N LYS A 322 -16.58 13.63 16.45
CA LYS A 322 -15.57 12.69 15.95
C LYS A 322 -16.07 11.77 14.83
N GLN A 323 -17.38 11.73 14.60
CA GLN A 323 -17.98 10.93 13.53
C GLN A 323 -18.10 11.71 12.22
N ASP A 324 -18.10 13.05 12.28
CA ASP A 324 -18.11 13.89 11.09
C ASP A 324 -16.69 14.02 10.49
N ILE A 325 -16.52 13.43 9.32
CA ILE A 325 -15.23 13.44 8.64
C ILE A 325 -14.75 14.85 8.28
N ASN A 326 -15.66 15.76 7.93
CA ASN A 326 -15.32 17.14 7.58
C ASN A 326 -14.78 17.90 8.78
N SER A 327 -15.44 17.76 9.93
CA SER A 327 -14.97 18.35 11.19
C SER A 327 -13.56 17.88 11.53
N ARG A 328 -13.28 16.59 11.36
CA ARG A 328 -11.96 16.03 11.60
C ARG A 328 -10.92 16.54 10.60
N ILE A 329 -11.24 16.59 9.32
CA ILE A 329 -10.30 17.08 8.28
C ILE A 329 -9.94 18.54 8.53
N VAL A 330 -10.94 19.40 8.81
CA VAL A 330 -10.70 20.81 9.08
C VAL A 330 -9.90 21.01 10.37
N HIS A 331 -10.19 20.21 11.42
CA HIS A 331 -9.42 20.25 12.66
C HIS A 331 -7.95 19.87 12.42
N GLU A 332 -7.69 18.76 11.73
CA GLU A 332 -6.34 18.31 11.42
C GLU A 332 -5.60 19.32 10.54
N TYR A 333 -6.24 19.86 9.50
CA TYR A 333 -5.66 20.91 8.67
C TYR A 333 -5.26 22.15 9.47
N PHE A 334 -6.12 22.60 10.40
CA PHE A 334 -5.83 23.73 11.26
C PHE A 334 -4.64 23.47 12.20
N GLN A 335 -4.52 22.23 12.72
CA GLN A 335 -3.44 21.85 13.63
C GLN A 335 -2.06 21.80 12.94
N GLU A 336 -2.01 21.58 11.65
CA GLU A 336 -0.73 21.53 10.90
C GLU A 336 -0.03 22.89 10.84
N ASN A 337 -0.76 23.99 11.05
CA ASN A 337 -0.22 25.34 11.07
C ASN A 337 0.70 25.65 9.86
N ILE A 338 0.21 25.32 8.66
CA ILE A 338 0.94 25.49 7.39
C ILE A 338 1.28 26.97 7.20
N LEU A 339 2.55 27.27 6.96
CA LEU A 339 3.01 28.65 6.81
C LEU A 339 2.90 29.13 5.36
N PRO A 340 2.64 30.44 5.15
CA PRO A 340 2.61 31.01 3.81
C PRO A 340 3.93 30.77 3.05
N GLY A 341 3.84 30.26 1.83
CA GLY A 341 4.95 29.98 0.95
C GLY A 341 5.57 28.59 1.11
N GLU A 342 5.08 27.73 2.00
CA GLU A 342 5.43 26.30 2.01
C GLU A 342 4.83 25.56 0.80
N SER A 343 5.33 24.36 0.49
CA SER A 343 4.81 23.55 -0.63
C SER A 343 3.33 23.29 -0.47
N ALA A 344 2.89 22.99 0.75
CA ALA A 344 1.49 22.76 1.10
C ALA A 344 0.60 24.00 0.88
N ASP A 345 1.07 25.20 1.24
CA ASP A 345 0.35 26.45 0.98
C ASP A 345 0.25 26.73 -0.53
N ARG A 346 1.36 26.57 -1.26
CA ARG A 346 1.36 26.75 -2.72
C ARG A 346 0.45 25.77 -3.43
N PHE A 347 0.46 24.50 -3.02
CA PHE A 347 -0.43 23.46 -3.55
C PHE A 347 -1.90 23.80 -3.34
N MET A 348 -2.29 24.19 -2.11
CA MET A 348 -3.65 24.60 -1.79
C MET A 348 -4.10 25.77 -2.68
N LYS A 349 -3.32 26.85 -2.73
CA LYS A 349 -3.65 28.05 -3.52
C LYS A 349 -3.73 27.79 -5.01
N LYS A 350 -2.81 26.97 -5.55
CA LYS A 350 -2.86 26.54 -6.94
C LYS A 350 -4.18 25.87 -7.27
N TRP A 351 -4.57 24.88 -6.47
CA TRP A 351 -5.75 24.07 -6.79
C TRP A 351 -7.07 24.74 -6.47
N LEU A 352 -7.11 25.68 -5.54
CA LEU A 352 -8.28 26.56 -5.38
C LEU A 352 -8.55 27.37 -6.64
N LYS A 353 -7.51 27.93 -7.27
CA LYS A 353 -7.63 28.67 -8.54
C LYS A 353 -7.99 27.75 -9.71
N GLU A 354 -7.31 26.62 -9.84
CA GLU A 354 -7.58 25.65 -10.90
C GLU A 354 -9.02 25.13 -10.88
N PHE A 355 -9.62 24.96 -9.70
CA PHE A 355 -11.01 24.56 -9.56
C PHE A 355 -12.00 25.74 -9.54
N GLU A 356 -11.54 26.96 -9.74
CA GLU A 356 -12.37 28.18 -9.76
C GLU A 356 -13.16 28.36 -8.44
N ILE A 357 -12.56 27.98 -7.31
CA ILE A 357 -13.17 28.05 -5.97
C ILE A 357 -12.84 29.39 -5.30
N GLY A 358 -11.58 29.83 -5.42
CA GLY A 358 -11.08 31.04 -4.80
C GLY A 358 -9.56 31.08 -4.76
N GLU A 359 -9.00 31.97 -3.92
CA GLU A 359 -7.55 32.17 -3.83
C GLU A 359 -6.93 31.60 -2.55
N GLU A 360 -7.65 31.68 -1.42
CA GLU A 360 -7.13 31.31 -0.11
C GLU A 360 -8.26 30.82 0.82
N ILE A 361 -7.89 29.96 1.78
CA ILE A 361 -8.81 29.42 2.78
C ILE A 361 -8.45 29.98 4.16
N TYR A 362 -9.47 30.41 4.89
CA TYR A 362 -9.37 30.88 6.28
C TYR A 362 -10.13 29.93 7.20
N VAL A 363 -9.42 29.24 8.08
CA VAL A 363 -10.01 28.43 9.14
C VAL A 363 -9.95 29.22 10.44
N LYS A 364 -11.10 29.51 11.05
CA LYS A 364 -11.16 30.22 12.32
C LYS A 364 -11.74 29.33 13.41
N PRO A 365 -11.05 29.16 14.54
CA PRO A 365 -11.57 28.48 15.71
C PRO A 365 -12.65 29.28 16.40
N LEU A 366 -13.64 28.62 16.98
CA LEU A 366 -14.72 29.15 17.78
C LEU A 366 -14.62 28.65 19.21
N ASP A 367 -13.89 29.35 20.06
CA ASP A 367 -13.78 29.16 21.53
C ASP A 367 -13.79 27.71 22.03
N GLY A 368 -13.21 26.78 21.23
CA GLY A 368 -13.14 25.35 21.55
C GLY A 368 -14.34 24.51 21.07
N GLU A 369 -15.40 25.11 20.56
CA GLU A 369 -16.59 24.39 20.10
C GLU A 369 -16.44 23.83 18.67
N GLY A 370 -15.61 24.48 17.82
CA GLY A 370 -15.47 24.08 16.43
C GLY A 370 -14.71 25.07 15.58
N TYR A 371 -14.91 24.93 14.28
CA TYR A 371 -14.31 25.78 13.26
C TYR A 371 -15.36 26.27 12.28
N TYR A 372 -15.16 27.47 11.76
CA TYR A 372 -15.78 27.86 10.51
C TYR A 372 -14.73 28.15 9.45
N VAL A 373 -15.06 27.81 8.20
CA VAL A 373 -14.19 27.95 7.05
C VAL A 373 -14.73 29.00 6.11
N LYS A 374 -13.88 29.94 5.70
CA LYS A 374 -14.15 30.90 4.65
C LYS A 374 -13.18 30.76 3.51
N VAL A 375 -13.64 30.98 2.31
CA VAL A 375 -12.84 30.99 1.09
C VAL A 375 -12.78 32.44 0.59
N ASP A 376 -11.59 32.94 0.30
CA ASP A 376 -11.38 34.24 -0.33
C ASP A 376 -11.64 34.10 -1.82
N THR A 377 -12.67 34.76 -2.31
CA THR A 377 -13.01 34.83 -3.73
C THR A 377 -12.64 36.23 -4.25
N GLU A 378 -12.66 36.44 -5.55
CA GLU A 378 -12.33 37.74 -6.13
C GLU A 378 -13.17 38.89 -5.55
N ASP A 379 -14.42 38.61 -5.17
CA ASP A 379 -15.39 39.65 -4.73
C ASP A 379 -15.52 39.73 -3.20
N ASP A 380 -15.43 38.63 -2.44
CA ASP A 380 -15.67 38.61 -0.98
C ASP A 380 -15.13 37.31 -0.33
N LYS A 381 -15.13 37.27 1.00
CA LYS A 381 -14.85 36.07 1.82
C LYS A 381 -16.13 35.28 2.10
N VAL A 382 -16.40 34.32 1.24
CA VAL A 382 -17.60 33.49 1.29
C VAL A 382 -17.45 32.37 2.32
N HIS A 383 -18.49 32.11 3.09
CA HIS A 383 -18.51 30.96 4.01
C HIS A 383 -18.58 29.63 3.22
N LEU A 384 -17.77 28.64 3.58
CA LEU A 384 -17.77 27.36 2.86
C LEU A 384 -19.16 26.71 2.82
N ALA A 385 -19.97 26.83 3.88
CA ALA A 385 -21.33 26.30 3.94
C ALA A 385 -22.30 26.95 2.94
N ASP A 386 -21.98 28.15 2.46
CA ASP A 386 -22.81 28.90 1.50
C ASP A 386 -22.42 28.61 0.04
N MET A 387 -21.36 27.81 -0.17
CA MET A 387 -20.88 27.41 -1.49
C MET A 387 -21.66 26.21 -2.02
N GLY A 388 -21.50 25.92 -3.33
CA GLY A 388 -22.04 24.71 -3.94
C GLY A 388 -21.41 23.44 -3.39
N MET A 389 -22.17 22.35 -3.37
CA MET A 389 -21.70 21.05 -2.83
C MET A 389 -20.41 20.57 -3.48
N GLY A 390 -20.22 20.79 -4.78
CA GLY A 390 -18.98 20.45 -5.48
C GLY A 390 -17.77 21.22 -4.94
N SER A 391 -17.93 22.53 -4.69
CA SER A 391 -16.87 23.36 -4.10
C SER A 391 -16.53 22.91 -2.67
N ILE A 392 -17.55 22.60 -1.86
CA ILE A 392 -17.35 22.08 -0.50
C ILE A 392 -16.55 20.77 -0.55
N GLN A 393 -16.93 19.84 -1.43
CA GLN A 393 -16.25 18.56 -1.58
C GLN A 393 -14.78 18.73 -2.00
N LEU A 394 -14.52 19.60 -2.97
CA LEU A 394 -13.16 19.90 -3.41
C LEU A 394 -12.32 20.56 -2.31
N VAL A 395 -12.87 21.51 -1.57
CA VAL A 395 -12.14 22.15 -0.45
C VAL A 395 -11.77 21.13 0.61
N ILE A 396 -12.69 20.23 0.99
CA ILE A 396 -12.41 19.16 1.96
C ILE A 396 -11.35 18.19 1.42
N LEU A 397 -11.44 17.79 0.15
CA LEU A 397 -10.42 16.96 -0.50
C LEU A 397 -9.04 17.66 -0.51
N LEU A 398 -8.99 18.93 -0.91
CA LEU A 398 -7.77 19.72 -0.94
C LEU A 398 -7.15 19.88 0.46
N MET A 399 -7.97 20.21 1.48
CA MET A 399 -7.50 20.28 2.87
C MET A 399 -6.87 18.95 3.29
N ARG A 400 -7.51 17.83 2.94
CA ARG A 400 -6.99 16.52 3.31
C ARG A 400 -5.67 16.20 2.62
N LEU A 401 -5.60 16.35 1.29
CA LEU A 401 -4.38 16.13 0.53
C LEU A 401 -3.24 17.04 1.00
N THR A 402 -3.52 18.32 1.24
CA THR A 402 -2.56 19.29 1.75
C THR A 402 -2.01 18.88 3.12
N THR A 403 -2.88 18.44 4.04
CA THR A 403 -2.48 17.94 5.36
C THR A 403 -1.55 16.73 5.26
N ILE A 404 -1.91 15.76 4.41
CA ILE A 404 -1.09 14.56 4.20
C ILE A 404 0.24 14.93 3.56
N GLY A 405 0.22 15.80 2.54
CA GLY A 405 1.42 16.27 1.87
C GLY A 405 2.39 16.95 2.83
N HIS A 406 1.91 17.87 3.64
CA HIS A 406 2.72 18.57 4.66
C HIS A 406 3.35 17.59 5.68
N ARG A 407 2.59 16.60 6.15
CA ARG A 407 3.12 15.55 7.04
C ARG A 407 4.16 14.66 6.36
N SER A 408 3.98 14.37 5.08
CA SER A 408 4.88 13.53 4.30
C SER A 408 6.25 14.16 4.10
N GLU A 409 6.30 15.47 3.81
CA GLU A 409 7.57 16.22 3.68
C GLU A 409 8.43 16.13 4.95
N SER A 410 7.80 16.12 6.12
CA SER A 410 8.50 16.09 7.40
C SER A 410 8.98 14.71 7.83
N SER A 411 8.36 13.64 7.36
CA SER A 411 8.55 12.29 7.92
C SER A 411 8.96 11.21 6.94
N LEU A 412 8.91 11.45 5.63
CA LEU A 412 9.14 10.45 4.56
C LEU A 412 8.33 9.15 4.77
N GLN A 413 7.14 9.28 5.35
CA GLN A 413 6.30 8.14 5.70
C GLN A 413 5.38 7.76 4.53
N PRO A 414 5.26 6.47 4.22
CA PRO A 414 4.36 6.01 3.17
C PRO A 414 2.89 6.09 3.61
N TRP A 415 2.07 6.70 2.78
CA TRP A 415 0.64 6.80 2.98
C TRP A 415 -0.13 5.97 1.96
N TRP A 416 -1.18 5.32 2.42
CA TRP A 416 -2.23 4.81 1.56
C TRP A 416 -3.41 5.74 1.63
N ILE A 417 -3.73 6.39 0.51
CA ILE A 417 -4.79 7.38 0.41
C ILE A 417 -5.88 6.80 -0.47
N ILE A 418 -7.07 6.68 0.07
CA ILE A 418 -8.22 6.11 -0.63
C ILE A 418 -9.28 7.20 -0.76
N VAL A 419 -9.67 7.49 -1.99
CA VAL A 419 -10.67 8.51 -2.31
C VAL A 419 -11.81 7.85 -3.09
N GLU A 420 -13.02 7.89 -2.55
CA GLU A 420 -14.21 7.38 -3.23
C GLU A 420 -14.96 8.53 -3.91
N GLU A 421 -15.23 8.34 -5.21
CA GLU A 421 -16.07 9.20 -6.05
C GLU A 421 -15.81 10.71 -5.89
N PRO A 422 -14.55 11.18 -6.06
CA PRO A 422 -14.20 12.59 -5.89
C PRO A 422 -14.91 13.52 -6.89
N GLU A 423 -15.40 12.95 -7.97
CA GLU A 423 -16.11 13.68 -9.04
C GLU A 423 -17.55 14.06 -8.72
N GLN A 424 -18.12 13.59 -7.61
CA GLN A 424 -19.51 13.86 -7.28
C GLN A 424 -19.78 15.37 -7.20
N ASN A 425 -20.94 15.78 -7.70
CA ASN A 425 -21.37 17.18 -7.75
C ASN A 425 -20.46 18.13 -8.54
N LEU A 426 -19.47 17.63 -9.29
CA LEU A 426 -18.58 18.44 -10.10
C LEU A 426 -19.07 18.55 -11.55
N HIS A 427 -18.86 19.73 -12.14
CA HIS A 427 -19.02 19.88 -13.58
C HIS A 427 -18.00 19.02 -14.34
N PRO A 428 -18.33 18.42 -15.50
CA PRO A 428 -17.44 17.59 -16.30
C PRO A 428 -16.02 18.14 -16.49
N MET A 429 -15.90 19.44 -16.76
CA MET A 429 -14.61 20.11 -16.90
C MET A 429 -13.75 20.00 -15.64
N LEU A 430 -14.36 20.13 -14.45
CA LEU A 430 -13.63 20.01 -13.18
C LEU A 430 -13.32 18.55 -12.83
N GLN A 431 -14.16 17.60 -13.28
CA GLN A 431 -13.88 16.18 -13.12
C GLN A 431 -12.58 15.75 -13.83
N SER A 432 -12.28 16.29 -15.02
CA SER A 432 -11.02 16.00 -15.71
C SER A 432 -9.81 16.52 -14.94
N LYS A 433 -9.89 17.69 -14.33
CA LYS A 433 -8.79 18.28 -13.53
C LYS A 433 -8.40 17.46 -12.29
N LEU A 434 -9.25 16.52 -11.85
CA LEU A 434 -8.89 15.62 -10.74
C LEU A 434 -7.68 14.73 -11.06
N ALA A 435 -7.49 14.33 -12.32
CA ALA A 435 -6.30 13.57 -12.72
C ALA A 435 -5.03 14.41 -12.55
N ASP A 436 -5.07 15.66 -13.00
CA ASP A 436 -3.95 16.60 -12.83
C ASP A 436 -3.68 16.91 -11.34
N LEU A 437 -4.73 17.03 -10.53
CA LEU A 437 -4.60 17.20 -9.06
C LEU A 437 -3.85 16.03 -8.42
N PHE A 438 -4.22 14.79 -8.74
CA PHE A 438 -3.61 13.61 -8.14
C PHE A 438 -2.17 13.41 -8.59
N GLU A 439 -1.85 13.71 -9.83
CA GLU A 439 -0.47 13.69 -10.33
C GLU A 439 0.37 14.77 -9.65
N ASP A 440 -0.09 16.02 -9.63
CA ASP A 440 0.60 17.13 -8.99
C ASP A 440 0.83 16.88 -7.48
N PHE A 441 -0.15 16.28 -6.80
CA PHE A 441 0.00 15.86 -5.42
C PHE A 441 1.15 14.86 -5.26
N THR A 442 1.20 13.83 -6.08
CA THR A 442 2.26 12.82 -6.00
C THR A 442 3.62 13.40 -6.39
N GLN A 443 3.69 14.27 -7.37
CA GLN A 443 4.94 14.94 -7.77
C GLN A 443 5.43 15.94 -6.72
N THR A 444 4.52 16.63 -6.03
CA THR A 444 4.89 17.67 -5.06
C THR A 444 5.35 17.10 -3.73
N PHE A 445 4.66 16.05 -3.23
CA PHE A 445 4.82 15.59 -1.85
C PHE A 445 5.38 14.18 -1.70
N CYS A 446 5.40 13.41 -2.78
CA CYS A 446 5.70 12.00 -2.68
C CYS A 446 7.03 11.68 -3.36
N ASP A 447 7.91 11.00 -2.65
CA ASP A 447 8.89 10.17 -3.32
C ASP A 447 8.10 9.11 -4.12
N PRO A 448 8.35 8.93 -5.43
CA PRO A 448 7.53 8.10 -6.32
C PRO A 448 7.33 6.64 -5.86
N TYR A 449 8.01 6.22 -4.80
CA TYR A 449 7.93 4.86 -4.29
C TYR A 449 7.26 4.72 -2.91
N THR A 450 6.77 5.81 -2.30
CA THR A 450 6.32 5.79 -0.90
C THR A 450 4.81 5.87 -0.70
N HIS A 451 4.06 6.43 -1.66
CA HIS A 451 2.62 6.62 -1.50
C HIS A 451 1.82 5.75 -2.47
N THR A 452 0.66 5.29 -2.02
CA THR A 452 -0.31 4.58 -2.85
C THR A 452 -1.63 5.31 -2.78
N LEU A 453 -2.01 5.95 -3.87
CA LEU A 453 -3.32 6.58 -4.02
C LEU A 453 -4.27 5.63 -4.75
N ILE A 454 -5.45 5.40 -4.19
CA ILE A 454 -6.53 4.61 -4.79
C ILE A 454 -7.74 5.51 -4.96
N VAL A 455 -8.18 5.70 -6.18
CA VAL A 455 -9.33 6.52 -6.53
C VAL A 455 -10.42 5.63 -7.10
N GLU A 456 -11.53 5.49 -6.39
CA GLU A 456 -12.74 4.84 -6.92
C GLU A 456 -13.58 5.88 -7.65
N THR A 457 -13.86 5.68 -8.95
CA THR A 457 -14.55 6.68 -9.76
C THR A 457 -15.50 6.07 -10.78
N HIS A 458 -16.49 6.86 -11.19
CA HIS A 458 -17.38 6.64 -12.33
C HIS A 458 -17.18 7.68 -13.45
N SER A 459 -16.24 8.61 -13.29
CA SER A 459 -16.01 9.71 -14.23
C SER A 459 -15.29 9.28 -15.50
N GLU A 460 -15.97 9.35 -16.63
CA GLU A 460 -15.34 9.25 -17.93
C GLU A 460 -14.30 10.36 -18.15
N TYR A 461 -14.57 11.56 -17.68
CA TYR A 461 -13.70 12.73 -17.90
C TYR A 461 -12.36 12.58 -17.18
N LEU A 462 -12.35 12.06 -15.95
CA LEU A 462 -11.14 11.75 -15.23
C LEU A 462 -10.31 10.72 -16.01
N ILE A 463 -10.93 9.61 -16.46
CA ILE A 463 -10.25 8.56 -17.23
C ILE A 463 -9.71 9.10 -18.56
N ARG A 464 -10.50 9.92 -19.30
CA ARG A 464 -10.03 10.51 -20.55
C ARG A 464 -8.83 11.44 -20.35
N ARG A 465 -8.79 12.17 -19.22
CA ARG A 465 -7.63 13.01 -18.92
C ARG A 465 -6.38 12.17 -18.67
N THR A 466 -6.46 11.04 -17.96
CA THR A 466 -5.29 10.15 -17.80
C THR A 466 -4.79 9.60 -19.14
N GLN A 467 -5.67 9.36 -20.11
CA GLN A 467 -5.28 8.94 -21.45
C GLN A 467 -4.49 10.03 -22.19
N ILE A 468 -4.94 11.29 -22.07
CA ILE A 468 -4.22 12.44 -22.65
C ILE A 468 -2.84 12.58 -21.99
N MET A 469 -2.79 12.54 -20.67
CA MET A 469 -1.53 12.65 -19.90
C MET A 469 -0.55 11.54 -20.25
N ALA A 470 -1.04 10.31 -20.46
CA ALA A 470 -0.21 9.19 -20.92
C ALA A 470 0.40 9.43 -22.30
N ALA A 471 -0.36 10.03 -23.25
CA ALA A 471 0.15 10.38 -24.57
C ALA A 471 1.16 11.53 -24.50
N GLU A 472 0.85 12.60 -23.75
CA GLU A 472 1.76 13.73 -23.48
C GLU A 472 3.09 13.23 -22.90
N PHE A 473 3.02 12.28 -21.96
CA PHE A 473 4.20 11.69 -21.35
C PHE A 473 5.08 10.92 -22.36
N VAL A 474 4.48 10.14 -23.25
CA VAL A 474 5.21 9.42 -24.31
C VAL A 474 5.86 10.39 -25.30
N GLU A 475 5.19 11.50 -25.64
CA GLU A 475 5.78 12.56 -26.47
C GLU A 475 7.04 13.17 -25.83
N ASP A 476 7.05 13.35 -24.51
CA ASP A 476 8.16 13.97 -23.77
C ASP A 476 9.31 13.00 -23.47
N CYS A 477 9.02 11.75 -23.12
CA CYS A 477 10.01 10.79 -22.58
C CYS A 477 10.29 9.59 -23.48
N GLY A 478 9.46 9.34 -24.50
CA GLY A 478 9.57 8.20 -25.42
C GLY A 478 8.81 6.95 -24.95
N GLU A 479 8.54 6.04 -25.91
CA GLU A 479 7.75 4.82 -25.68
C GLU A 479 8.39 3.82 -24.72
N ASP A 480 9.72 3.73 -24.71
CA ASP A 480 10.47 2.74 -23.89
C ASP A 480 10.30 2.97 -22.39
N MET A 481 9.92 4.18 -21.96
CA MET A 481 9.74 4.56 -20.55
C MET A 481 8.28 4.47 -20.09
N MET A 482 7.35 4.11 -20.97
CA MET A 482 5.91 4.19 -20.74
C MET A 482 5.46 3.36 -19.53
N ASP A 483 5.89 2.11 -19.42
CA ASP A 483 5.45 1.18 -18.37
C ASP A 483 5.98 1.55 -16.97
N GLU A 484 7.13 2.24 -16.91
CA GLU A 484 7.80 2.58 -15.64
C GLU A 484 7.37 3.95 -15.10
N MET A 485 7.03 4.88 -15.98
CA MET A 485 6.89 6.28 -15.61
C MET A 485 5.47 6.83 -15.67
N ILE A 486 4.50 6.18 -16.35
CA ILE A 486 3.11 6.63 -16.26
C ILE A 486 2.62 6.44 -14.82
N PRO A 487 2.25 7.53 -14.10
CA PRO A 487 1.89 7.44 -12.69
C PRO A 487 0.56 6.72 -12.46
N PHE A 488 -0.28 6.65 -13.49
CA PHE A 488 -1.63 6.11 -13.40
C PHE A 488 -1.69 4.64 -13.80
N ARG A 489 -2.47 3.87 -13.03
CA ARG A 489 -2.92 2.53 -13.39
C ARG A 489 -4.43 2.46 -13.28
N VAL A 490 -5.11 2.10 -14.35
CA VAL A 490 -6.58 2.05 -14.41
C VAL A 490 -7.03 0.60 -14.38
N PHE A 491 -7.78 0.21 -13.35
CA PHE A 491 -8.35 -1.12 -13.22
C PHE A 491 -9.84 -1.10 -13.53
N TYR A 492 -10.25 -1.87 -14.54
CA TYR A 492 -11.65 -2.07 -14.84
C TYR A 492 -12.22 -3.25 -14.08
N PHE A 493 -13.33 -3.03 -13.38
CA PHE A 493 -14.06 -4.02 -12.59
C PHE A 493 -15.31 -4.46 -13.33
N PRO A 494 -15.33 -5.66 -13.95
CA PRO A 494 -16.50 -6.19 -14.63
C PRO A 494 -17.58 -6.61 -13.64
N THR A 495 -18.86 -6.54 -14.08
CA THR A 495 -20.00 -6.98 -13.25
C THR A 495 -20.26 -8.47 -13.34
N GLU A 496 -19.77 -9.13 -14.37
CA GLU A 496 -19.97 -10.56 -14.61
C GLU A 496 -19.35 -11.39 -13.49
N LYS A 497 -20.10 -12.40 -13.02
CA LYS A 497 -19.66 -13.28 -11.94
C LYS A 497 -18.44 -14.11 -12.38
N GLY A 498 -17.41 -14.15 -11.54
CA GLY A 498 -16.18 -14.93 -11.78
C GLY A 498 -15.15 -14.23 -12.69
N ARG A 499 -15.52 -13.13 -13.34
CA ARG A 499 -14.55 -12.36 -14.15
C ARG A 499 -13.70 -11.46 -13.24
N GLN A 500 -12.39 -11.55 -13.42
CA GLN A 500 -11.43 -10.77 -12.64
C GLN A 500 -11.37 -9.31 -13.10
N PRO A 501 -11.09 -8.36 -12.19
CA PRO A 501 -10.66 -7.02 -12.59
C PRO A 501 -9.37 -7.11 -13.42
N TYR A 502 -9.18 -6.20 -14.34
CA TYR A 502 -8.00 -6.16 -15.17
C TYR A 502 -7.49 -4.75 -15.40
N ASP A 503 -6.20 -4.66 -15.63
CA ASP A 503 -5.48 -3.43 -15.93
C ASP A 503 -5.80 -2.95 -17.34
N MET A 504 -6.17 -1.68 -17.48
CA MET A 504 -6.40 -1.00 -18.74
C MET A 504 -5.06 -0.44 -19.26
N GLN A 505 -4.34 -1.26 -20.02
CA GLN A 505 -3.02 -0.89 -20.51
C GLN A 505 -3.07 0.25 -21.52
N TYR A 506 -2.27 1.29 -21.29
CA TYR A 506 -2.14 2.40 -22.21
C TYR A 506 -1.33 1.99 -23.46
N LEU A 507 -1.70 2.54 -24.60
CA LEU A 507 -0.92 2.53 -25.83
C LEU A 507 -0.15 3.87 -25.94
N PRO A 508 0.90 3.95 -26.78
CA PRO A 508 1.68 5.18 -26.94
C PRO A 508 0.87 6.43 -27.31
N ASN A 509 -0.27 6.26 -27.94
CA ASN A 509 -1.19 7.35 -28.27
C ASN A 509 -2.20 7.66 -27.14
N GLY A 510 -2.01 7.14 -25.94
CA GLY A 510 -2.90 7.30 -24.79
C GLY A 510 -4.19 6.48 -24.84
N MET A 511 -4.48 5.77 -25.91
CA MET A 511 -5.64 4.87 -25.95
C MET A 511 -5.38 3.63 -25.10
N PHE A 512 -6.44 2.97 -24.66
CA PHE A 512 -6.31 1.67 -23.99
C PHE A 512 -6.23 0.53 -25.02
N ALA A 513 -5.34 -0.43 -24.78
CA ALA A 513 -5.27 -1.68 -25.54
C ALA A 513 -6.52 -2.55 -25.29
N ASN A 514 -7.06 -2.50 -24.09
CA ASN A 514 -8.25 -3.23 -23.65
C ASN A 514 -9.50 -2.36 -23.84
N LYS A 515 -10.67 -3.00 -23.83
CA LYS A 515 -11.95 -2.32 -23.95
C LYS A 515 -12.76 -2.45 -22.67
N PHE A 516 -13.49 -1.41 -22.33
CA PHE A 516 -14.55 -1.47 -21.33
C PHE A 516 -15.71 -2.34 -21.82
N ASP A 517 -16.47 -2.92 -20.92
CA ASP A 517 -17.70 -3.63 -21.26
C ASP A 517 -18.71 -2.68 -21.92
N PRO A 518 -19.53 -3.16 -22.87
CA PRO A 518 -20.55 -2.34 -23.53
C PRO A 518 -21.48 -1.62 -22.55
N GLY A 519 -21.83 -0.39 -22.86
CA GLY A 519 -22.67 0.46 -22.02
C GLY A 519 -21.94 1.07 -20.83
N PHE A 520 -20.61 1.09 -20.83
CA PHE A 520 -19.86 1.77 -19.77
C PHE A 520 -19.57 3.24 -20.12
N PHE A 521 -18.78 3.52 -21.17
CA PHE A 521 -18.49 4.89 -21.64
C PHE A 521 -19.00 5.14 -23.07
N ASP A 522 -19.70 4.22 -23.68
CA ASP A 522 -20.21 4.32 -25.05
C ASP A 522 -21.70 4.73 -25.13
N GLU A 523 -22.38 4.83 -23.99
CA GLU A 523 -23.82 5.07 -23.94
C GLU A 523 -24.21 6.43 -24.51
N ALA A 524 -23.46 7.51 -24.21
CA ALA A 524 -23.69 8.83 -24.76
C ALA A 524 -23.54 8.85 -26.28
N GLY A 525 -22.50 8.18 -26.82
CA GLY A 525 -22.28 8.01 -28.25
C GLY A 525 -23.40 7.21 -28.92
N ARG A 526 -23.84 6.12 -28.28
CA ARG A 526 -24.96 5.31 -28.74
C ARG A 526 -26.25 6.11 -28.84
N MET A 527 -26.61 6.86 -27.80
CA MET A 527 -27.78 7.74 -27.80
C MET A 527 -27.68 8.83 -28.86
N HIS A 528 -26.51 9.45 -29.04
CA HIS A 528 -26.31 10.45 -30.08
C HIS A 528 -26.53 9.86 -31.47
N MET A 529 -25.97 8.69 -31.77
CA MET A 529 -26.20 7.99 -33.03
C MET A 529 -27.69 7.61 -33.22
N GLU A 530 -28.40 7.30 -32.18
CA GLU A 530 -29.84 7.02 -32.24
C GLU A 530 -30.66 8.28 -32.58
N ILE A 531 -30.31 9.44 -31.99
CA ILE A 531 -30.89 10.73 -32.32
C ILE A 531 -30.65 11.07 -33.81
N LEU A 532 -29.42 10.90 -34.28
CA LEU A 532 -29.07 11.14 -35.69
C LEU A 532 -29.86 10.23 -36.67
N LYS A 533 -30.09 8.96 -36.29
CA LYS A 533 -30.93 8.05 -37.09
C LYS A 533 -32.38 8.50 -37.12
N LYS A 534 -32.93 9.03 -36.03
CA LYS A 534 -34.31 9.56 -36.00
C LYS A 534 -34.43 10.86 -36.75
N SER A 535 -33.47 11.77 -36.68
CA SER A 535 -33.48 13.04 -37.44
C SER A 535 -33.38 12.85 -38.97
N LYS A 536 -32.84 11.74 -39.48
CA LYS A 536 -32.81 11.41 -40.90
C LYS A 536 -34.11 10.77 -41.42
N LYS A 537 -35.05 10.44 -40.53
CA LYS A 537 -36.34 9.84 -40.91
C LYS A 537 -37.51 10.83 -40.88
N GLY A 538 -37.30 12.08 -40.47
CA GLY A 538 -38.19 13.23 -40.57
C GLY A 538 -37.68 14.18 -41.67
#